data_82e2d1d245d10e65a8c909ae877287a7
#
_entry.id   82e2d1d245d10e65a8c909ae877287a7
#
_cell.length_a   1.000
_cell.length_b   1.000
_cell.length_c   1.000
_cell.angle_alpha   90.00
_cell.angle_beta   90.00
_cell.angle_gamma   90.00
#
_symmetry.space_group_name_H-M   'P 1'
#
loop_
_entity.id
_entity.type
_entity.pdbx_description
1 polymer ?
#
loop_
_entity_poly.entity_id
_entity_poly.type
_entity_poly.pdbx_seq_one_letter_code
_entity_poly.pdbx_strand_id
1 'polypeptide(L)'
;MTSPVDVTYSDTKQPIDFNDNGIDIFRKMLTQKSNDWAYEQEVRVFKSNLLGLNGNDANGNRVSLIDIPPDAITEILIGAHASSEFKQLILDHCLDYDVYEAKLSNSNYKLAFSIIKKAHLSSTHKSCDVK
;
A
#
# COMPACT_ATOMS: atom_id res chain seq x y z
N MET A 1 -3.23 -17.23 2.15
CA MET A 1 -2.60 -15.96 1.71
C MET A 1 -1.67 -16.34 0.57
N THR A 2 -1.78 -15.72 -0.58
CA THR A 2 -0.85 -15.96 -1.69
C THR A 2 0.48 -15.25 -1.40
N SER A 3 1.60 -15.87 -1.77
CA SER A 3 2.92 -15.26 -1.62
C SER A 3 3.02 -13.96 -2.44
N PRO A 4 3.79 -12.97 -1.97
CA PRO A 4 4.11 -11.79 -2.75
C PRO A 4 4.76 -12.17 -4.08
N VAL A 5 4.47 -11.42 -5.14
CA VAL A 5 5.00 -11.62 -6.50
C VAL A 5 5.54 -10.30 -7.01
N ASP A 6 6.79 -10.31 -7.48
CA ASP A 6 7.42 -9.15 -8.10
C ASP A 6 6.76 -8.83 -9.45
N VAL A 7 6.59 -7.55 -9.75
CA VAL A 7 6.17 -7.09 -11.07
C VAL A 7 7.35 -7.16 -12.03
N THR A 8 7.12 -7.76 -13.19
CA THR A 8 8.11 -7.84 -14.27
C THR A 8 7.98 -6.60 -15.16
N TYR A 9 9.05 -5.86 -15.31
CA TYR A 9 9.12 -4.68 -16.17
C TYR A 9 9.76 -5.05 -17.52
N SER A 10 9.13 -4.62 -18.60
CA SER A 10 9.61 -4.93 -19.96
C SER A 10 9.07 -3.93 -20.97
N ASP A 11 9.82 -3.69 -22.04
CA ASP A 11 9.36 -2.88 -23.18
C ASP A 11 8.40 -3.67 -24.08
N THR A 12 8.38 -4.99 -23.95
CA THR A 12 7.52 -5.88 -24.72
C THR A 12 6.58 -6.65 -23.78
N LYS A 13 5.32 -6.76 -24.17
CA LYS A 13 4.37 -7.62 -23.45
C LYS A 13 4.72 -9.09 -23.69
N GLN A 14 4.79 -9.87 -22.62
CA GLN A 14 4.90 -11.32 -22.75
C GLN A 14 3.59 -11.86 -23.33
N PRO A 15 3.65 -12.64 -24.41
CA PRO A 15 2.45 -13.21 -24.99
C PRO A 15 1.82 -14.23 -24.01
N ILE A 16 0.50 -14.29 -24.02
CA ILE A 16 -0.25 -15.35 -23.37
C ILE A 16 -0.36 -16.48 -24.39
N ASP A 17 0.17 -17.65 -24.03
CA ASP A 17 0.07 -18.86 -24.85
C ASP A 17 -1.19 -19.65 -24.48
N PHE A 18 -1.79 -20.32 -25.47
CA PHE A 18 -2.92 -21.22 -25.22
C PHE A 18 -2.56 -22.43 -24.36
N ASN A 19 -1.27 -22.76 -24.27
CA ASN A 19 -0.75 -23.81 -23.41
C ASN A 19 -0.44 -23.35 -21.98
N ASP A 20 -0.53 -22.01 -21.71
CA ASP A 20 -0.35 -21.50 -20.36
C ASP A 20 -1.49 -22.03 -19.46
N ASN A 21 -1.15 -22.46 -18.26
CA ASN A 21 -2.18 -22.79 -17.27
C ASN A 21 -2.83 -21.51 -16.74
N GLY A 22 -4.01 -21.62 -16.12
CA GLY A 22 -4.77 -20.46 -15.65
C GLY A 22 -4.02 -19.56 -14.66
N ILE A 23 -3.09 -20.13 -13.87
CA ILE A 23 -2.26 -19.36 -12.92
C ILE A 23 -1.22 -18.54 -13.68
N ASP A 24 -0.59 -19.09 -14.70
CA ASP A 24 0.41 -18.40 -15.51
C ASP A 24 -0.22 -17.28 -16.33
N ILE A 25 -1.39 -17.52 -16.91
CA ILE A 25 -2.19 -16.48 -17.57
C ILE A 25 -2.46 -15.33 -16.60
N PHE A 26 -2.96 -15.65 -15.42
CA PHE A 26 -3.27 -14.65 -14.39
C PHE A 26 -2.03 -13.85 -13.98
N ARG A 27 -0.90 -14.52 -13.75
CA ARG A 27 0.37 -13.86 -13.44
C ARG A 27 0.80 -12.94 -14.58
N LYS A 28 0.87 -13.44 -15.81
CA LYS A 28 1.27 -12.64 -16.98
C LYS A 28 0.39 -11.41 -17.16
N MET A 29 -0.93 -11.52 -16.93
CA MET A 29 -1.86 -10.38 -17.03
C MET A 29 -1.66 -9.35 -15.92
N LEU A 30 -1.37 -9.77 -14.71
CA LEU A 30 -1.41 -8.90 -13.53
C LEU A 30 -0.05 -8.47 -13.00
N THR A 31 1.05 -9.05 -13.50
CA THR A 31 2.41 -8.73 -13.01
C THR A 31 3.34 -8.18 -14.08
N GLN A 32 2.81 -7.76 -15.23
CA GLN A 32 3.61 -7.09 -16.25
C GLN A 32 3.35 -5.58 -16.27
N LYS A 33 4.41 -4.81 -16.45
CA LYS A 33 4.35 -3.35 -16.55
C LYS A 33 5.41 -2.84 -17.53
N SER A 34 5.18 -1.67 -18.15
CA SER A 34 6.19 -1.02 -18.98
C SER A 34 7.42 -0.67 -18.16
N ASN A 35 8.61 -0.72 -18.77
CA ASN A 35 9.86 -0.26 -18.18
C ASN A 35 9.82 1.20 -17.70
N ASP A 36 8.96 2.03 -18.28
CA ASP A 36 8.75 3.41 -17.82
C ASP A 36 8.33 3.48 -16.34
N TRP A 37 7.78 2.40 -15.80
CA TRP A 37 7.33 2.27 -14.41
C TRP A 37 8.30 1.47 -13.52
N ALA A 38 9.47 1.08 -14.03
CA ALA A 38 10.42 0.24 -13.29
C ALA A 38 10.91 0.88 -11.97
N TYR A 39 10.84 2.19 -11.85
CA TYR A 39 11.18 2.91 -10.62
C TYR A 39 10.26 2.59 -9.43
N GLU A 40 9.06 2.06 -9.67
CA GLU A 40 8.13 1.69 -8.60
C GLU A 40 8.58 0.44 -7.83
N GLN A 41 9.34 -0.46 -8.45
CA GLN A 41 9.80 -1.73 -7.85
C GLN A 41 8.65 -2.47 -7.15
N GLU A 42 7.53 -2.58 -7.85
CA GLU A 42 6.26 -3.00 -7.28
C GLU A 42 6.22 -4.49 -6.96
N VAL A 43 5.70 -4.82 -5.79
CA VAL A 43 5.38 -6.19 -5.36
C VAL A 43 3.87 -6.31 -5.18
N ARG A 44 3.26 -7.35 -5.71
CA ARG A 44 1.82 -7.57 -5.66
C ARG A 44 1.45 -8.78 -4.83
N VAL A 45 0.39 -8.63 -4.03
CA VAL A 45 -0.26 -9.74 -3.33
C VAL A 45 -1.68 -9.86 -3.88
N PHE A 46 -2.04 -11.05 -4.32
CA PHE A 46 -3.39 -11.33 -4.82
C PHE A 46 -4.22 -12.04 -3.76
N LYS A 47 -5.43 -11.56 -3.54
CA LYS A 47 -6.40 -12.20 -2.64
C LYS A 47 -7.72 -12.35 -3.37
N SER A 48 -8.31 -13.54 -3.28
CA SER A 48 -9.66 -13.76 -3.79
C SER A 48 -10.68 -13.04 -2.92
N ASN A 49 -11.59 -12.29 -3.54
CA ASN A 49 -12.67 -11.56 -2.85
C ASN A 49 -13.78 -12.47 -2.30
N LEU A 50 -13.68 -13.79 -2.48
CA LEU A 50 -14.73 -14.74 -2.05
C LEU A 50 -14.94 -14.78 -0.52
N LEU A 51 -14.00 -14.23 0.27
CA LEU A 51 -14.04 -14.25 1.73
C LEU A 51 -13.86 -12.86 2.37
N GLY A 52 -13.97 -11.79 1.60
CA GLY A 52 -13.84 -10.41 2.13
C GLY A 52 -15.09 -9.98 2.90
N LEU A 53 -14.90 -9.21 3.97
CA LEU A 53 -15.99 -8.50 4.62
C LEU A 53 -16.55 -7.49 3.60
N ASN A 54 -17.86 -7.58 3.33
CA ASN A 54 -18.54 -6.60 2.49
C ASN A 54 -18.99 -5.45 3.38
N GLY A 55 -18.66 -4.23 2.97
CA GLY A 55 -19.12 -3.01 3.60
C GLY A 55 -19.58 -1.99 2.56
N ASN A 56 -20.01 -0.84 3.02
CA ASN A 56 -20.27 0.31 2.17
C ASN A 56 -19.34 1.45 2.57
N ASP A 57 -18.89 2.23 1.60
CA ASP A 57 -18.19 3.49 1.85
C ASP A 57 -19.15 4.57 2.38
N ALA A 58 -18.61 5.75 2.70
CA ALA A 58 -19.41 6.89 3.18
C ALA A 58 -20.50 7.37 2.19
N ASN A 59 -20.36 7.02 0.90
CA ASN A 59 -21.30 7.36 -0.16
C ASN A 59 -22.32 6.23 -0.44
N GLY A 60 -22.26 5.12 0.33
CA GLY A 60 -23.14 3.96 0.16
C GLY A 60 -22.70 2.99 -0.94
N ASN A 61 -21.54 3.18 -1.57
CA ASN A 61 -21.03 2.25 -2.57
C ASN A 61 -20.52 0.97 -1.90
N ARG A 62 -20.79 -0.17 -2.51
CA ARG A 62 -20.32 -1.46 -2.01
C ARG A 62 -18.81 -1.57 -2.11
N VAL A 63 -18.15 -1.85 -1.00
CA VAL A 63 -16.70 -2.06 -0.92
C VAL A 63 -16.40 -3.42 -0.31
N SER A 64 -15.28 -4.03 -0.72
CA SER A 64 -14.75 -5.24 -0.10
C SER A 64 -13.61 -4.87 0.82
N LEU A 65 -13.77 -5.18 2.11
CA LEU A 65 -12.76 -4.93 3.12
C LEU A 65 -11.88 -6.17 3.29
N ILE A 66 -10.61 -5.95 3.51
CA ILE A 66 -9.63 -7.00 3.77
C ILE A 66 -8.95 -6.68 5.09
N ASP A 67 -9.00 -7.63 6.02
CA ASP A 67 -8.25 -7.51 7.27
C ASP A 67 -6.75 -7.57 6.99
N ILE A 68 -6.05 -6.55 7.42
CA ILE A 68 -4.58 -6.49 7.41
C ILE A 68 -4.11 -6.78 8.83
N PRO A 69 -3.21 -7.76 9.02
CA PRO A 69 -2.64 -8.00 10.35
C PRO A 69 -2.00 -6.71 10.90
N PRO A 70 -2.22 -6.36 12.18
CA PRO A 70 -1.70 -5.12 12.75
C PRO A 70 -0.17 -4.96 12.64
N ASP A 71 0.56 -6.09 12.69
CA ASP A 71 2.01 -6.15 12.56
C ASP A 71 2.52 -6.02 11.11
N ALA A 72 1.61 -6.06 10.13
CA ALA A 72 1.97 -5.81 8.73
C ALA A 72 2.23 -4.33 8.43
N ILE A 73 1.75 -3.42 9.30
CA ILE A 73 2.04 -1.99 9.20
C ILE A 73 3.17 -1.68 10.16
N THR A 74 4.29 -1.20 9.65
CA THR A 74 5.48 -0.90 10.47
C THR A 74 5.63 0.60 10.76
N GLU A 75 5.23 1.44 9.81
CA GLU A 75 5.36 2.89 9.89
C GLU A 75 4.31 3.59 9.03
N ILE A 76 4.10 4.87 9.25
CA ILE A 76 3.21 5.72 8.45
C ILE A 76 4.01 6.86 7.86
N LEU A 77 3.92 7.04 6.55
CA LEU A 77 4.53 8.15 5.82
C LEU A 77 3.47 9.10 5.31
N ILE A 78 3.50 10.34 5.79
CA ILE A 78 2.62 11.41 5.33
C ILE A 78 3.27 12.13 4.16
N GLY A 79 2.55 12.24 3.05
CA GLY A 79 3.04 12.92 1.85
C GLY A 79 3.26 14.42 2.06
N ALA A 80 4.21 15.00 1.31
CA ALA A 80 4.61 16.43 1.44
C ALA A 80 3.47 17.43 1.21
N HIS A 81 2.43 17.03 0.45
CA HIS A 81 1.27 17.87 0.13
C HIS A 81 0.01 17.52 0.95
N ALA A 82 0.13 16.68 1.97
CA ALA A 82 -1.01 16.37 2.85
C ALA A 82 -1.48 17.63 3.58
N SER A 83 -2.81 17.81 3.70
CA SER A 83 -3.38 18.94 4.44
C SER A 83 -3.06 18.87 5.93
N SER A 84 -3.11 20.01 6.61
CA SER A 84 -2.88 20.07 8.06
C SER A 84 -3.90 19.25 8.84
N GLU A 85 -5.15 19.25 8.40
CA GLU A 85 -6.26 18.51 9.00
C GLU A 85 -6.01 17.00 8.89
N PHE A 86 -5.55 16.54 7.70
CA PHE A 86 -5.23 15.14 7.50
C PHE A 86 -4.01 14.70 8.34
N LYS A 87 -2.98 15.55 8.44
CA LYS A 87 -1.82 15.28 9.30
C LYS A 87 -2.24 15.12 10.75
N GLN A 88 -3.10 16.04 11.25
CA GLN A 88 -3.59 15.98 12.62
C GLN A 88 -4.42 14.71 12.86
N LEU A 89 -5.30 14.36 11.91
CA LEU A 89 -6.09 13.13 11.98
C LEU A 89 -5.18 11.88 12.17
N ILE A 90 -4.11 11.77 11.38
CA ILE A 90 -3.15 10.66 11.51
C ILE A 90 -2.45 10.70 12.88
N LEU A 91 -2.02 11.87 13.33
CA LEU A 91 -1.34 12.01 14.61
C LEU A 91 -2.22 11.64 15.80
N ASP A 92 -3.53 11.86 15.70
CA ASP A 92 -4.49 11.58 16.77
C ASP A 92 -4.90 10.10 16.82
N HIS A 93 -4.98 9.43 15.64
CA HIS A 93 -5.54 8.09 15.54
C HIS A 93 -4.50 6.97 15.41
N CYS A 94 -3.30 7.27 14.91
CA CYS A 94 -2.27 6.25 14.69
C CYS A 94 -1.19 6.27 15.79
N LEU A 95 -1.60 6.02 17.03
CA LEU A 95 -0.74 6.18 18.21
C LEU A 95 0.39 5.16 18.31
N ASP A 96 0.19 3.97 17.76
CA ASP A 96 1.08 2.82 17.90
C ASP A 96 2.12 2.71 16.78
N TYR A 97 2.21 3.74 15.91
CA TYR A 97 3.12 3.74 14.76
C TYR A 97 4.08 4.93 14.81
N ASP A 98 5.29 4.71 14.31
CA ASP A 98 6.17 5.81 13.95
C ASP A 98 5.59 6.54 12.75
N VAL A 99 5.44 7.86 12.86
CA VAL A 99 4.88 8.70 11.79
C VAL A 99 5.97 9.62 11.26
N TYR A 100 6.18 9.55 9.96
CA TYR A 100 7.12 10.37 9.22
C TYR A 100 6.39 11.35 8.32
N GLU A 101 6.98 12.50 8.10
CA GLU A 101 6.53 13.47 7.10
C GLU A 101 7.56 13.60 5.99
N ALA A 102 7.10 13.51 4.75
CA ALA A 102 7.90 13.80 3.58
C ALA A 102 8.00 15.30 3.36
N LYS A 103 9.19 15.81 3.05
CA LYS A 103 9.45 17.21 2.69
C LYS A 103 10.15 17.28 1.36
N LEU A 104 9.74 18.21 0.51
CA LEU A 104 10.45 18.50 -0.73
C LEU A 104 11.77 19.22 -0.39
N SER A 105 12.87 18.74 -0.97
CA SER A 105 14.13 19.45 -0.88
C SER A 105 14.11 20.67 -1.79
N ASN A 106 14.62 21.80 -1.29
CA ASN A 106 14.74 23.01 -2.09
C ASN A 106 15.94 22.99 -3.05
N SER A 107 16.84 22.01 -2.89
CA SER A 107 18.12 21.98 -3.61
C SER A 107 18.27 20.79 -4.57
N ASN A 108 17.40 19.79 -4.49
CA ASN A 108 17.44 18.59 -5.34
C ASN A 108 16.06 17.95 -5.48
N TYR A 109 15.92 17.02 -6.42
CA TYR A 109 14.66 16.29 -6.65
C TYR A 109 14.42 15.12 -5.68
N LYS A 110 14.96 15.19 -4.47
CA LYS A 110 14.78 14.15 -3.46
C LYS A 110 13.77 14.57 -2.40
N LEU A 111 13.05 13.60 -1.87
CA LEU A 111 12.27 13.76 -0.65
C LEU A 111 13.17 13.55 0.56
N ALA A 112 13.02 14.40 1.56
CA ALA A 112 13.54 14.19 2.90
C ALA A 112 12.41 13.71 3.79
N PHE A 113 12.70 12.75 4.69
CA PHE A 113 11.74 12.25 5.66
C PHE A 113 12.16 12.65 7.05
N SER A 114 11.24 13.20 7.82
CA SER A 114 11.49 13.53 9.23
C SER A 114 10.43 12.85 10.10
N ILE A 115 10.87 12.22 11.18
CA ILE A 115 9.94 11.67 12.16
C ILE A 115 9.23 12.81 12.88
N ILE A 116 7.91 12.78 12.93
CA ILE A 116 7.07 13.78 13.59
C ILE A 116 6.34 13.19 14.81
N LYS A 117 6.24 11.88 14.90
CA LYS A 117 5.69 11.18 16.05
C LYS A 117 6.35 9.81 16.16
N LYS A 118 6.75 9.43 17.39
CA LYS A 118 7.19 8.07 17.72
C LYS A 118 6.03 7.26 18.27
N ALA A 119 6.01 5.97 17.97
CA ALA A 119 5.07 5.02 18.54
C ALA A 119 5.13 5.08 20.08
N HIS A 120 3.95 5.05 20.70
CA HIS A 120 3.89 4.74 22.13
C HIS A 120 4.14 3.23 22.31
N LEU A 121 5.16 2.89 23.09
CA LEU A 121 5.43 1.50 23.50
C LEU A 121 4.34 1.03 24.48
N SER A 122 3.12 0.78 23.98
CA SER A 122 2.10 0.05 24.72
C SER A 122 2.09 -1.39 24.23
N SER A 123 2.23 -2.33 25.13
CA SER A 123 2.46 -3.75 24.88
C SER A 123 1.23 -4.54 24.38
N THR A 124 0.18 -3.90 23.92
CA THR A 124 -1.06 -4.58 23.47
C THR A 124 -1.79 -3.80 22.39
N HIS A 125 -1.81 -4.34 21.20
CA HIS A 125 -2.58 -3.95 20.03
C HIS A 125 -2.24 -2.61 19.34
N LYS A 126 -1.61 -2.74 18.17
CA LYS A 126 -1.51 -1.65 17.20
C LYS A 126 -2.88 -1.44 16.55
N SER A 127 -3.44 -0.25 16.65
CA SER A 127 -4.67 0.13 15.95
C SER A 127 -4.50 1.49 15.27
N CYS A 128 -5.08 1.62 14.09
CA CYS A 128 -5.19 2.89 13.40
C CYS A 128 -6.64 2.98 12.87
N ASP A 129 -7.53 3.56 13.68
CA ASP A 129 -8.96 3.69 13.37
C ASP A 129 -9.23 5.04 12.70
N VAL A 130 -8.96 5.14 11.42
CA VAL A 130 -9.39 6.28 10.59
C VAL A 130 -10.74 5.95 9.98
N LYS A 131 -11.81 6.58 10.46
CA LYS A 131 -13.17 6.45 9.91
C LYS A 131 -13.37 7.33 8.70
#